data_b04c921cbace70a76f25bbb0e6bad0bf
#
_entry.id   b04c921cbace70a76f25bbb0e6bad0bf
#
_cell.length_a   1.000
_cell.length_b   1.000
_cell.length_c   1.000
_cell.angle_alpha   90.00
_cell.angle_beta   90.00
_cell.angle_gamma   90.00
#
_symmetry.space_group_name_H-M   'P 1'
#
loop_
_entity.id
_entity.type
_entity.pdbx_description
1 polymer ?
#
loop_
_entity_poly.entity_id
_entity_poly.type
_entity_poly.pdbx_seq_one_letter_code
_entity_poly.pdbx_strand_id
1 'polypeptide(L)'
;MAAQNLSFYFLKKLILSDRSKSLVRKISLLSFLAITLSVAVFFIVLFVMNGMNKNIRSRILALDPNISAYTNINVEINFDNLNNSDIEKAIAFDSYDLIIRTVDGQFRGTQVTGYSQAGLDFWNQKLKTLKEKEKNNFLHQFDNDLILQDNEIAIGIDLARSLQLLEGDQVTLIPAETLLLSQMEAPTVEKVTIKRILTTDLYDLDSKILLFNKNTSLKRFQKGLSRISGLHIWAKNSNEINKIKDSLIAMKSNNEKLFSRVETWQDKNSDLFFALFMEKTMIGLFLGLAGLIASSSILTVLALLMTQKKYDIAIIKTLGLSNKKTLWLFTKMGLWISLSGLFFGSILGLGVSYYLQFFPLKVLPDYYYDSSIPALVNLEFAGVVIFSVTVLAFLGCYYPAKATLRIQPAILLKR
;
A
#
# COMPACT_ATOMS: atom_id res chain seq x y z
N MET A 1 -13.75 42.42 -16.92
CA MET A 1 -14.17 42.46 -15.50
C MET A 1 -15.69 42.36 -15.29
N ALA A 2 -16.57 42.99 -16.09
CA ALA A 2 -18.03 42.97 -15.88
C ALA A 2 -18.70 41.58 -16.02
N ALA A 3 -18.18 40.66 -16.82
CA ALA A 3 -18.79 39.34 -17.05
C ALA A 3 -18.55 38.32 -15.93
N GLN A 4 -17.52 38.50 -15.10
CA GLN A 4 -17.24 37.62 -13.95
C GLN A 4 -18.18 37.87 -12.78
N ASN A 5 -18.59 39.10 -12.57
CA ASN A 5 -19.53 39.48 -11.51
C ASN A 5 -20.97 39.05 -11.81
N LEU A 6 -21.32 38.90 -13.09
CA LEU A 6 -22.69 38.55 -13.49
C LEU A 6 -23.08 37.13 -13.06
N SER A 7 -22.22 36.14 -13.26
CA SER A 7 -22.49 34.75 -12.87
C SER A 7 -22.62 34.56 -11.35
N PHE A 8 -21.79 35.23 -10.57
CA PHE A 8 -21.86 35.23 -9.11
C PHE A 8 -23.11 35.97 -8.58
N TYR A 9 -23.45 37.10 -9.21
CA TYR A 9 -24.67 37.82 -8.88
C TYR A 9 -25.93 36.99 -9.15
N PHE A 10 -25.98 36.30 -10.29
CA PHE A 10 -27.08 35.40 -10.62
C PHE A 10 -27.12 34.20 -9.67
N LEU A 11 -26.00 33.61 -9.29
CA LEU A 11 -25.91 32.53 -8.31
C LEU A 11 -26.51 32.99 -6.96
N LYS A 12 -26.10 34.16 -6.46
CA LYS A 12 -26.63 34.71 -5.20
C LYS A 12 -28.13 34.99 -5.30
N LYS A 13 -28.60 35.56 -6.39
CA LYS A 13 -30.01 35.97 -6.54
C LYS A 13 -30.95 34.83 -6.95
N LEU A 14 -30.47 33.83 -7.73
CA LEU A 14 -31.31 32.73 -8.21
C LEU A 14 -31.29 31.52 -7.30
N ILE A 15 -30.18 31.26 -6.59
CA ILE A 15 -30.01 30.07 -5.76
C ILE A 15 -30.04 30.38 -4.27
N LEU A 16 -29.33 31.43 -3.81
CA LEU A 16 -29.17 31.74 -2.38
C LEU A 16 -30.21 32.74 -1.83
N SER A 17 -31.01 33.39 -2.70
CA SER A 17 -32.00 34.33 -2.25
C SER A 17 -33.17 33.65 -1.53
N ASP A 18 -33.68 34.26 -0.45
CA ASP A 18 -34.82 33.78 0.31
C ASP A 18 -36.11 33.77 -0.50
N ARG A 19 -36.18 34.52 -1.60
CA ARG A 19 -37.27 34.51 -2.60
C ARG A 19 -37.18 33.34 -3.59
N SER A 20 -36.08 32.60 -3.61
CA SER A 20 -36.01 31.36 -4.41
C SER A 20 -36.89 30.29 -3.72
N LYS A 21 -37.66 29.53 -4.50
CA LYS A 21 -38.44 28.42 -3.97
C LYS A 21 -37.54 27.54 -3.12
N SER A 22 -37.93 27.27 -1.90
CA SER A 22 -37.12 26.58 -0.87
C SER A 22 -36.48 25.26 -1.34
N LEU A 23 -37.07 24.63 -2.34
CA LEU A 23 -36.64 23.35 -2.92
C LEU A 23 -35.29 23.45 -3.67
N VAL A 24 -35.09 24.44 -4.53
CA VAL A 24 -33.82 24.63 -5.27
C VAL A 24 -32.66 24.87 -4.31
N ARG A 25 -32.88 25.71 -3.29
CA ARG A 25 -31.87 26.00 -2.28
C ARG A 25 -31.49 24.74 -1.49
N LYS A 26 -32.50 23.95 -1.05
CA LYS A 26 -32.26 22.70 -0.31
C LYS A 26 -31.47 21.69 -1.15
N ILE A 27 -31.87 21.48 -2.42
CA ILE A 27 -31.18 20.53 -3.31
C ILE A 27 -29.77 21.02 -3.66
N SER A 28 -29.57 22.31 -3.88
CA SER A 28 -28.24 22.88 -4.10
C SER A 28 -27.30 22.73 -2.91
N LEU A 29 -27.83 22.95 -1.70
CA LEU A 29 -27.07 22.72 -0.46
C LEU A 29 -26.74 21.24 -0.26
N LEU A 30 -27.70 20.36 -0.53
CA LEU A 30 -27.48 18.91 -0.45
C LEU A 30 -26.39 18.45 -1.42
N SER A 31 -26.42 18.97 -2.67
CA SER A 31 -25.38 18.67 -3.66
C SER A 31 -24.00 19.19 -3.24
N PHE A 32 -23.93 20.39 -2.69
CA PHE A 32 -22.69 20.94 -2.14
C PHE A 32 -22.14 20.03 -1.03
N LEU A 33 -22.99 19.64 -0.06
CA LEU A 33 -22.60 18.76 1.04
C LEU A 33 -22.18 17.36 0.53
N ALA A 34 -22.90 16.80 -0.44
CA ALA A 34 -22.56 15.51 -1.05
C ALA A 34 -21.19 15.51 -1.71
N ILE A 35 -20.86 16.58 -2.47
CA ILE A 35 -19.54 16.73 -3.10
C ILE A 35 -18.45 16.92 -2.04
N THR A 36 -18.71 17.79 -1.06
CA THR A 36 -17.77 18.06 0.03
C THR A 36 -17.43 16.78 0.79
N LEU A 37 -18.44 16.02 1.19
CA LEU A 37 -18.26 14.76 1.92
C LEU A 37 -17.57 13.70 1.05
N SER A 38 -18.00 13.53 -0.21
CA SER A 38 -17.40 12.56 -1.14
C SER A 38 -15.91 12.84 -1.35
N VAL A 39 -15.53 14.10 -1.58
CA VAL A 39 -14.12 14.51 -1.77
C VAL A 39 -13.33 14.33 -0.47
N ALA A 40 -13.90 14.70 0.68
CA ALA A 40 -13.23 14.55 1.97
C ALA A 40 -12.93 13.08 2.28
N VAL A 41 -13.94 12.19 2.15
CA VAL A 41 -13.78 10.75 2.36
C VAL A 41 -12.77 10.18 1.36
N PHE A 42 -12.81 10.60 0.09
CA PHE A 42 -11.86 10.15 -0.91
C PHE A 42 -10.41 10.45 -0.49
N PHE A 43 -10.11 11.67 -0.03
CA PHE A 43 -8.77 12.03 0.44
C PHE A 43 -8.35 11.24 1.67
N ILE A 44 -9.24 11.10 2.65
CA ILE A 44 -8.94 10.35 3.88
C ILE A 44 -8.57 8.90 3.54
N VAL A 45 -9.41 8.21 2.76
CA VAL A 45 -9.17 6.82 2.38
C VAL A 45 -7.88 6.68 1.55
N LEU A 46 -7.67 7.57 0.56
CA LEU A 46 -6.47 7.54 -0.28
C LEU A 46 -5.19 7.67 0.55
N PHE A 47 -5.14 8.61 1.49
CA PHE A 47 -3.93 8.86 2.28
C PHE A 47 -3.72 7.85 3.39
N VAL A 48 -4.77 7.29 3.97
CA VAL A 48 -4.67 6.14 4.89
C VAL A 48 -4.10 4.93 4.14
N MET A 49 -4.62 4.61 2.95
CA MET A 49 -4.08 3.52 2.12
C MET A 49 -2.61 3.73 1.74
N ASN A 50 -2.23 4.96 1.38
CA ASN A 50 -0.83 5.27 1.12
C ASN A 50 0.05 5.08 2.36
N GLY A 51 -0.45 5.44 3.54
CA GLY A 51 0.23 5.24 4.82
C GLY A 51 0.43 3.76 5.13
N MET A 52 -0.63 2.95 5.04
CA MET A 52 -0.57 1.51 5.22
C MET A 52 0.42 0.83 4.26
N ASN A 53 0.32 1.13 2.97
CA ASN A 53 1.22 0.56 1.97
C ASN A 53 2.69 0.91 2.25
N LYS A 54 2.97 2.15 2.67
CA LYS A 54 4.33 2.55 3.03
C LYS A 54 4.81 1.81 4.27
N ASN A 55 3.98 1.64 5.29
CA ASN A 55 4.34 0.90 6.50
C ASN A 55 4.66 -0.57 6.18
N ILE A 56 3.76 -1.27 5.48
CA ILE A 56 3.99 -2.67 5.07
C ILE A 56 5.30 -2.76 4.28
N ARG A 57 5.48 -1.90 3.28
CA ARG A 57 6.69 -1.88 2.46
C ARG A 57 7.96 -1.62 3.30
N SER A 58 7.94 -0.65 4.21
CA SER A 58 9.10 -0.30 5.01
C SER A 58 9.50 -1.42 5.97
N ARG A 59 8.55 -2.16 6.53
CA ARG A 59 8.79 -3.30 7.43
C ARG A 59 9.37 -4.49 6.66
N ILE A 60 8.79 -4.85 5.52
CA ILE A 60 9.35 -5.92 4.67
C ILE A 60 10.78 -5.59 4.26
N LEU A 61 11.03 -4.36 3.76
CA LEU A 61 12.35 -3.94 3.31
C LEU A 61 13.39 -3.81 4.43
N ALA A 62 12.96 -3.71 5.66
CA ALA A 62 13.88 -3.52 6.77
C ALA A 62 14.62 -4.81 7.15
N LEU A 63 13.98 -5.96 7.00
CA LEU A 63 14.52 -7.29 7.36
C LEU A 63 14.81 -8.16 6.14
N ASP A 64 13.87 -8.23 5.19
CA ASP A 64 14.06 -9.03 3.99
C ASP A 64 15.17 -8.42 3.09
N PRO A 65 15.99 -9.27 2.47
CA PRO A 65 16.96 -8.79 1.50
C PRO A 65 16.27 -8.10 0.32
N ASN A 66 16.87 -7.03 -0.18
CA ASN A 66 16.35 -6.33 -1.35
C ASN A 66 16.42 -7.18 -2.62
N ILE A 67 17.45 -8.04 -2.71
CA ILE A 67 17.62 -8.99 -3.82
C ILE A 67 18.07 -10.34 -3.26
N SER A 68 17.48 -11.41 -3.77
CA SER A 68 17.89 -12.79 -3.54
C SER A 68 18.40 -13.38 -4.85
N ALA A 69 19.69 -13.70 -4.91
CA ALA A 69 20.32 -14.32 -6.07
C ALA A 69 20.63 -15.78 -5.74
N TYR A 70 19.99 -16.71 -6.44
CA TYR A 70 20.09 -18.14 -6.20
C TYR A 70 21.15 -18.76 -7.12
N THR A 71 21.97 -19.65 -6.59
CA THR A 71 22.99 -20.37 -7.35
C THR A 71 22.75 -21.88 -7.27
N ASN A 72 22.97 -22.55 -8.38
CA ASN A 72 22.96 -24.02 -8.45
C ASN A 72 24.36 -24.62 -8.25
N ILE A 73 25.37 -23.77 -8.12
CA ILE A 73 26.77 -24.21 -8.08
C ILE A 73 27.27 -24.10 -6.64
N ASN A 74 27.86 -25.17 -6.11
CA ASN A 74 28.59 -25.16 -4.83
C ASN A 74 29.92 -24.42 -4.97
N VAL A 75 29.88 -23.17 -5.43
CA VAL A 75 31.06 -22.30 -5.55
C VAL A 75 31.08 -21.39 -4.33
N GLU A 76 32.18 -21.40 -3.60
CA GLU A 76 32.49 -20.29 -2.68
C GLU A 76 32.66 -19.04 -3.56
N ILE A 77 31.58 -18.26 -3.67
CA ILE A 77 31.59 -17.03 -4.43
C ILE A 77 32.40 -16.03 -3.62
N ASN A 78 33.56 -15.65 -4.14
CA ASN A 78 34.36 -14.57 -3.56
C ASN A 78 33.68 -13.25 -3.91
N PHE A 79 33.02 -12.63 -2.92
CA PHE A 79 32.17 -11.46 -3.10
C PHE A 79 32.94 -10.13 -3.12
N ASP A 80 34.27 -10.16 -3.00
CA ASP A 80 35.12 -8.96 -3.04
C ASP A 80 35.00 -8.18 -4.38
N ASN A 81 34.53 -8.86 -5.44
CA ASN A 81 34.27 -8.24 -6.74
C ASN A 81 32.91 -7.53 -6.85
N LEU A 82 32.05 -7.63 -5.85
CA LEU A 82 30.76 -6.93 -5.76
C LEU A 82 30.88 -5.56 -5.06
N ASN A 83 32.05 -4.92 -5.13
CA ASN A 83 32.26 -3.55 -4.65
C ASN A 83 31.48 -2.52 -5.48
N ASN A 84 30.15 -2.66 -5.48
CA ASN A 84 29.26 -1.63 -5.99
C ASN A 84 28.95 -0.68 -4.84
N SER A 85 29.21 0.60 -5.02
CA SER A 85 28.94 1.66 -4.02
C SER A 85 27.51 1.65 -3.49
N ASP A 86 26.59 1.00 -4.23
CA ASP A 86 25.15 0.96 -4.03
C ASP A 86 24.70 -0.21 -3.13
N ILE A 87 25.61 -1.15 -2.82
CA ILE A 87 25.32 -2.30 -1.95
C ILE A 87 25.70 -1.93 -0.51
N GLU A 88 24.77 -2.13 0.43
CA GLU A 88 25.02 -2.00 1.87
C GLU A 88 25.72 -3.25 2.40
N LYS A 89 25.15 -4.43 2.10
CA LYS A 89 25.71 -5.71 2.53
C LYS A 89 25.26 -6.83 1.57
N ALA A 90 26.16 -7.78 1.33
CA ALA A 90 25.86 -9.01 0.64
C ALA A 90 26.24 -10.19 1.55
N ILE A 91 25.33 -11.15 1.74
CA ILE A 91 25.51 -12.26 2.69
C ILE A 91 25.10 -13.56 2.01
N ALA A 92 26.02 -14.53 2.01
CA ALA A 92 25.72 -15.88 1.53
C ALA A 92 24.76 -16.60 2.48
N PHE A 93 23.75 -17.22 1.92
CA PHE A 93 22.76 -17.99 2.66
C PHE A 93 22.62 -19.43 2.12
N ASP A 94 22.18 -20.30 2.99
CA ASP A 94 21.66 -21.62 2.65
C ASP A 94 20.24 -21.75 3.18
N SER A 95 19.33 -22.24 2.37
CA SER A 95 17.93 -22.43 2.75
C SER A 95 17.50 -23.89 2.49
N TYR A 96 16.62 -24.37 3.34
CA TYR A 96 16.07 -25.73 3.27
C TYR A 96 14.57 -25.69 3.54
N ASP A 97 13.82 -26.46 2.77
CA ASP A 97 12.41 -26.74 3.06
C ASP A 97 12.34 -27.92 4.04
N LEU A 98 11.93 -27.64 5.27
CA LEU A 98 11.92 -28.59 6.36
C LEU A 98 10.52 -28.71 6.98
N ILE A 99 10.33 -29.83 7.68
CA ILE A 99 9.17 -30.07 8.54
C ILE A 99 9.68 -30.03 9.99
N ILE A 100 9.10 -29.14 10.79
CA ILE A 100 9.29 -29.15 12.24
C ILE A 100 8.35 -30.17 12.84
N ARG A 101 8.90 -31.04 13.69
CA ARG A 101 8.12 -31.92 14.54
C ARG A 101 8.39 -31.57 16.00
N THR A 102 7.34 -31.26 16.75
CA THR A 102 7.41 -31.03 18.19
C THR A 102 7.47 -32.32 18.97
N VAL A 103 7.83 -32.28 20.25
CA VAL A 103 7.82 -33.42 21.16
C VAL A 103 6.40 -34.02 21.27
N ASP A 104 5.38 -33.14 21.26
CA ASP A 104 3.96 -33.53 21.34
C ASP A 104 3.41 -34.10 20.03
N GLY A 105 4.25 -34.25 19.01
CA GLY A 105 3.87 -34.85 17.73
C GLY A 105 3.16 -33.94 16.75
N GLN A 106 3.19 -32.60 16.94
CA GLN A 106 2.70 -31.65 15.94
C GLN A 106 3.72 -31.51 14.80
N PHE A 107 3.21 -31.30 13.58
CA PHE A 107 4.03 -31.14 12.37
C PHE A 107 3.69 -29.84 11.68
N ARG A 108 4.72 -29.11 11.24
CA ARG A 108 4.54 -27.92 10.40
C ARG A 108 5.66 -27.79 9.39
N GLY A 109 5.29 -27.61 8.12
CA GLY A 109 6.24 -27.26 7.07
C GLY A 109 6.74 -25.82 7.25
N THR A 110 8.04 -25.61 7.11
CA THR A 110 8.69 -24.31 7.19
C THR A 110 9.93 -24.27 6.33
N GLN A 111 10.36 -23.08 5.96
CA GLN A 111 11.64 -22.84 5.31
C GLN A 111 12.63 -22.29 6.32
N VAL A 112 13.79 -22.92 6.44
CA VAL A 112 14.85 -22.45 7.31
C VAL A 112 15.93 -21.75 6.50
N THR A 113 16.48 -20.68 7.04
CA THR A 113 17.55 -19.90 6.39
C THR A 113 18.78 -19.83 7.29
N GLY A 114 19.90 -20.29 6.77
CA GLY A 114 21.18 -20.26 7.45
C GLY A 114 22.09 -19.14 6.96
N TYR A 115 22.66 -18.43 7.89
CA TYR A 115 23.68 -17.43 7.66
C TYR A 115 24.97 -17.78 8.41
N SER A 116 26.10 -17.22 7.98
CA SER A 116 27.30 -17.17 8.82
C SER A 116 27.05 -16.33 10.07
N GLN A 117 27.91 -16.44 11.10
CA GLN A 117 27.76 -15.62 12.32
C GLN A 117 27.72 -14.12 11.97
N ALA A 118 28.60 -13.66 11.08
CA ALA A 118 28.57 -12.26 10.62
C ALA A 118 27.26 -11.85 9.92
N GLY A 119 26.60 -12.82 9.27
CA GLY A 119 25.28 -12.61 8.68
C GLY A 119 24.18 -12.53 9.73
N LEU A 120 24.22 -13.37 10.76
CA LEU A 120 23.30 -13.34 11.89
C LEU A 120 23.43 -12.04 12.67
N ASP A 121 24.68 -11.56 12.89
CA ASP A 121 24.95 -10.30 13.57
C ASP A 121 24.37 -9.11 12.79
N PHE A 122 24.55 -9.09 11.47
CA PHE A 122 23.97 -8.06 10.62
C PHE A 122 22.43 -8.09 10.67
N TRP A 123 21.83 -9.29 10.61
CA TRP A 123 20.40 -9.45 10.70
C TRP A 123 19.85 -8.97 12.05
N ASN A 124 20.54 -9.31 13.14
CA ASN A 124 20.22 -8.84 14.49
C ASN A 124 20.33 -7.31 14.61
N GLN A 125 21.35 -6.70 14.01
CA GLN A 125 21.50 -5.24 13.97
C GLN A 125 20.31 -4.57 13.23
N LYS A 126 19.88 -5.13 12.10
CA LYS A 126 18.70 -4.67 11.37
C LYS A 126 17.43 -4.76 12.24
N LEU A 127 17.24 -5.87 12.94
CA LEU A 127 16.12 -6.05 13.86
C LEU A 127 16.14 -5.01 15.00
N LYS A 128 17.30 -4.77 15.62
CA LYS A 128 17.46 -3.72 16.66
C LYS A 128 17.11 -2.34 16.11
N THR A 129 17.58 -1.99 14.92
CA THR A 129 17.31 -0.69 14.28
C THR A 129 15.83 -0.48 13.98
N LEU A 130 15.10 -1.54 13.63
CA LEU A 130 13.65 -1.50 13.45
C LEU A 130 12.93 -1.16 14.74
N LYS A 131 13.28 -1.83 15.82
CA LYS A 131 12.66 -1.65 17.14
C LYS A 131 12.93 -0.28 17.73
N GLU A 132 14.12 0.28 17.52
CA GLU A 132 14.45 1.63 17.95
C GLU A 132 13.60 2.70 17.24
N LYS A 133 13.22 2.48 15.99
CA LYS A 133 12.32 3.37 15.25
C LYS A 133 10.86 3.29 15.73
N GLU A 134 10.47 2.17 16.31
CA GLU A 134 9.11 1.92 16.79
C GLU A 134 8.93 2.20 18.29
N LYS A 135 9.49 3.27 18.81
CA LYS A 135 9.59 3.73 20.22
C LYS A 135 8.41 3.46 21.18
N ASN A 136 7.36 2.75 20.79
CA ASN A 136 6.11 2.62 21.56
C ASN A 136 5.71 1.18 21.96
N ASN A 137 6.49 0.15 21.65
CA ASN A 137 6.10 -1.21 22.05
C ASN A 137 6.98 -1.75 23.17
N PHE A 138 6.42 -1.73 24.38
CA PHE A 138 7.01 -2.14 25.66
C PHE A 138 7.17 -3.67 25.82
N LEU A 139 7.18 -4.47 24.77
CA LEU A 139 7.26 -5.93 24.91
C LEU A 139 8.50 -6.48 24.22
N HIS A 140 9.35 -7.00 25.08
CA HIS A 140 10.58 -7.78 24.88
C HIS A 140 11.88 -6.99 24.77
N GLN A 141 12.60 -6.96 25.92
CA GLN A 141 14.01 -6.69 26.01
C GLN A 141 14.79 -7.72 25.18
N PHE A 142 15.18 -7.35 23.97
CA PHE A 142 16.18 -8.10 23.20
C PHE A 142 17.56 -7.54 23.45
N ASP A 143 18.09 -7.82 24.65
CA ASP A 143 19.38 -7.32 25.05
C ASP A 143 20.54 -8.27 24.74
N ASN A 144 20.28 -9.39 24.06
CA ASN A 144 21.29 -10.41 23.79
C ASN A 144 21.55 -10.58 22.30
N ASP A 145 22.83 -10.72 21.96
CA ASP A 145 23.28 -11.04 20.61
C ASP A 145 22.70 -12.35 20.11
N LEU A 146 22.39 -12.40 18.80
CA LEU A 146 21.88 -13.62 18.13
C LEU A 146 23.04 -14.59 17.87
N ILE A 147 23.61 -15.13 18.95
CA ILE A 147 24.67 -16.14 18.88
C ILE A 147 24.00 -17.52 18.89
N LEU A 148 24.07 -18.22 17.76
CA LEU A 148 23.55 -19.57 17.61
C LEU A 148 24.72 -20.57 17.55
N GLN A 149 24.76 -21.47 18.53
CA GLN A 149 25.76 -22.54 18.61
C GLN A 149 25.29 -23.76 17.79
N ASP A 150 26.04 -24.87 17.91
CA ASP A 150 25.69 -26.12 17.27
C ASP A 150 24.30 -26.59 17.73
N ASN A 151 23.47 -26.95 16.75
CA ASN A 151 22.10 -27.41 16.99
C ASN A 151 21.16 -26.40 17.70
N GLU A 152 21.47 -25.12 17.65
CA GLU A 152 20.59 -24.06 18.11
C GLU A 152 19.95 -23.33 16.94
N ILE A 153 18.69 -22.95 17.10
CA ILE A 153 17.90 -22.21 16.11
C ILE A 153 17.19 -21.03 16.75
N ALA A 154 16.88 -20.03 15.92
CA ALA A 154 15.97 -18.96 16.29
C ALA A 154 14.69 -19.06 15.41
N ILE A 155 13.53 -18.92 16.04
CA ILE A 155 12.23 -19.02 15.35
C ILE A 155 11.40 -17.76 15.54
N GLY A 156 10.48 -17.49 14.61
CA GLY A 156 9.54 -16.39 14.73
C GLY A 156 8.45 -16.67 15.78
N ILE A 157 7.96 -15.59 16.41
CA ILE A 157 7.00 -15.70 17.53
C ILE A 157 5.68 -16.37 17.13
N ASP A 158 5.18 -16.11 15.91
CA ASP A 158 3.92 -16.72 15.47
C ASP A 158 4.08 -18.18 15.09
N LEU A 159 5.26 -18.58 14.59
CA LEU A 159 5.61 -19.97 14.41
C LEU A 159 5.69 -20.69 15.77
N ALA A 160 6.36 -20.08 16.76
CA ALA A 160 6.46 -20.60 18.10
C ALA A 160 5.08 -20.76 18.76
N ARG A 161 4.23 -19.72 18.70
CA ARG A 161 2.86 -19.77 19.24
C ARG A 161 2.00 -20.84 18.59
N SER A 162 2.10 -21.00 17.26
CA SER A 162 1.31 -22.00 16.53
C SER A 162 1.65 -23.42 16.90
N LEU A 163 2.88 -23.66 17.38
CA LEU A 163 3.39 -24.95 17.81
C LEU A 163 3.53 -25.08 19.34
N GLN A 164 3.11 -24.06 20.09
CA GLN A 164 3.19 -23.98 21.55
C GLN A 164 4.60 -24.19 22.09
N LEU A 165 5.60 -23.62 21.38
CA LEU A 165 7.02 -23.76 21.69
C LEU A 165 7.55 -22.58 22.51
N LEU A 166 8.47 -22.86 23.41
CA LEU A 166 9.18 -21.90 24.24
C LEU A 166 10.69 -21.92 23.98
N GLU A 167 11.40 -20.90 24.42
CA GLU A 167 12.87 -20.94 24.42
C GLU A 167 13.38 -22.06 25.32
N GLY A 168 14.32 -22.84 24.81
CA GLY A 168 14.83 -24.04 25.46
C GLY A 168 14.19 -25.36 24.99
N ASP A 169 13.06 -25.32 24.31
CA ASP A 169 12.41 -26.51 23.80
C ASP A 169 13.21 -27.18 22.69
N GLN A 170 13.13 -28.51 22.63
CA GLN A 170 13.73 -29.29 21.56
C GLN A 170 12.70 -29.64 20.50
N VAL A 171 13.09 -29.47 19.25
CA VAL A 171 12.28 -29.87 18.09
C VAL A 171 13.11 -30.75 17.15
N THR A 172 12.44 -31.57 16.35
CA THR A 172 13.09 -32.39 15.33
C THR A 172 12.83 -31.77 13.96
N LEU A 173 13.89 -31.51 13.22
CA LEU A 173 13.83 -31.01 11.83
C LEU A 173 13.93 -32.19 10.89
N ILE A 174 13.04 -32.27 9.92
CA ILE A 174 12.92 -33.33 8.93
C ILE A 174 12.92 -32.68 7.56
N PRO A 175 13.87 -32.99 6.64
CA PRO A 175 13.84 -32.47 5.28
C PRO A 175 12.55 -32.88 4.55
N ALA A 176 11.95 -31.95 3.83
CA ALA A 176 10.71 -32.20 3.10
C ALA A 176 10.88 -33.33 2.05
N GLU A 177 12.08 -33.46 1.50
CA GLU A 177 12.45 -34.52 0.55
C GLU A 177 12.31 -35.93 1.14
N THR A 178 12.38 -36.09 2.47
CA THR A 178 12.20 -37.43 3.12
C THR A 178 10.80 -37.99 2.92
N LEU A 179 9.80 -37.13 2.61
CA LEU A 179 8.46 -37.60 2.26
C LEU A 179 8.42 -38.33 0.90
N LEU A 180 9.42 -38.11 0.07
CA LEU A 180 9.56 -38.69 -1.27
C LEU A 180 10.45 -39.94 -1.26
N LEU A 181 11.13 -40.23 -0.14
CA LEU A 181 12.02 -41.37 -0.03
C LEU A 181 11.24 -42.69 -0.01
N SER A 182 11.82 -43.67 -0.67
CA SER A 182 11.34 -45.05 -0.59
C SER A 182 11.46 -45.56 0.84
N GLN A 183 10.58 -46.48 1.26
CA GLN A 183 10.53 -47.07 2.62
C GLN A 183 11.84 -47.74 3.11
N MET A 184 12.85 -47.85 2.25
CA MET A 184 14.13 -48.48 2.57
C MET A 184 15.22 -47.51 3.07
N GLU A 185 15.02 -46.18 2.97
CA GLU A 185 16.02 -45.23 3.43
C GLU A 185 15.56 -44.55 4.74
N ALA A 186 16.43 -44.60 5.75
CA ALA A 186 16.16 -43.93 7.01
C ALA A 186 16.18 -42.42 6.81
N PRO A 187 15.14 -41.70 7.25
CA PRO A 187 15.10 -40.25 7.10
C PRO A 187 16.24 -39.58 7.87
N THR A 188 16.94 -38.68 7.24
CA THR A 188 17.92 -37.82 7.92
C THR A 188 17.17 -36.84 8.76
N VAL A 189 17.25 -36.96 10.09
CA VAL A 189 16.59 -36.03 11.03
C VAL A 189 17.63 -35.40 11.93
N GLU A 190 17.39 -34.19 12.36
CA GLU A 190 18.27 -33.47 13.28
C GLU A 190 17.44 -32.83 14.41
N LYS A 191 17.91 -33.08 15.66
CA LYS A 191 17.30 -32.46 16.84
C LYS A 191 17.99 -31.14 17.12
N VAL A 192 17.20 -30.09 17.27
CA VAL A 192 17.69 -28.75 17.54
C VAL A 192 16.95 -28.13 18.71
N THR A 193 17.60 -27.20 19.38
CA THR A 193 17.04 -26.46 20.53
C THR A 193 16.69 -25.04 20.10
N ILE A 194 15.52 -24.59 20.51
CA ILE A 194 15.09 -23.21 20.29
C ILE A 194 15.85 -22.29 21.25
N LYS A 195 16.81 -21.53 20.71
CA LYS A 195 17.60 -20.60 21.49
C LYS A 195 16.91 -19.27 21.70
N ARG A 196 16.21 -18.80 20.65
CA ARG A 196 15.56 -17.48 20.63
C ARG A 196 14.23 -17.52 19.87
N ILE A 197 13.27 -16.78 20.41
CA ILE A 197 12.03 -16.47 19.72
C ILE A 197 12.11 -15.01 19.26
N LEU A 198 12.04 -14.80 17.96
CA LEU A 198 12.17 -13.50 17.30
C LEU A 198 10.80 -12.92 16.99
N THR A 199 10.67 -11.60 17.11
CA THR A 199 9.46 -10.91 16.65
C THR A 199 9.84 -9.74 15.75
N THR A 200 9.23 -9.69 14.57
CA THR A 200 9.42 -8.63 13.58
C THR A 200 8.20 -7.72 13.51
N ASP A 201 7.16 -8.04 14.29
CA ASP A 201 5.84 -7.41 14.21
C ASP A 201 5.19 -7.52 12.81
N LEU A 202 5.54 -8.58 12.05
CA LEU A 202 4.94 -8.95 10.78
C LEU A 202 4.58 -10.44 10.82
N TYR A 203 3.28 -10.74 10.86
CA TYR A 203 2.79 -12.13 10.91
C TYR A 203 3.35 -13.01 9.79
N ASP A 204 3.40 -12.49 8.56
CA ASP A 204 3.91 -13.25 7.41
C ASP A 204 5.40 -13.63 7.55
N LEU A 205 6.20 -12.81 8.21
CA LEU A 205 7.58 -13.12 8.52
C LEU A 205 7.66 -14.00 9.77
N ASP A 206 7.02 -13.60 10.86
CA ASP A 206 7.09 -14.28 12.16
C ASP A 206 6.50 -15.71 12.13
N SER A 207 5.63 -15.99 11.15
CA SER A 207 5.11 -17.35 10.93
C SER A 207 6.02 -18.25 10.10
N LYS A 208 7.07 -17.71 9.47
CA LYS A 208 7.96 -18.42 8.54
C LYS A 208 9.43 -18.37 8.91
N ILE A 209 9.85 -17.38 9.71
CA ILE A 209 11.26 -17.22 10.07
C ILE A 209 11.74 -18.39 10.90
N LEU A 210 12.78 -19.04 10.41
CA LEU A 210 13.62 -19.94 11.17
C LEU A 210 15.07 -19.73 10.72
N LEU A 211 15.92 -19.30 11.66
CA LEU A 211 17.32 -18.98 11.41
C LEU A 211 18.24 -19.98 12.10
N PHE A 212 19.34 -20.30 11.45
CA PHE A 212 20.40 -21.14 12.01
C PHE A 212 21.79 -20.64 11.56
N ASN A 213 22.84 -21.06 12.27
CA ASN A 213 24.21 -20.79 11.87
C ASN A 213 24.67 -21.87 10.87
N LYS A 214 24.86 -21.50 9.59
CA LYS A 214 25.22 -22.44 8.53
C LYS A 214 26.58 -23.11 8.70
N ASN A 215 27.47 -22.53 9.50
CA ASN A 215 28.81 -23.04 9.71
C ASN A 215 28.86 -24.11 10.80
N THR A 216 27.90 -24.10 11.74
CA THR A 216 27.89 -24.96 12.92
C THR A 216 26.74 -25.96 12.93
N SER A 217 25.57 -25.55 12.47
CA SER A 217 24.32 -26.35 12.57
C SER A 217 23.93 -26.96 11.22
N LEU A 218 23.07 -27.99 11.28
CA LEU A 218 22.44 -28.63 10.12
C LEU A 218 23.43 -29.20 9.08
N LYS A 219 24.63 -29.60 9.50
CA LYS A 219 25.66 -30.16 8.60
C LYS A 219 25.21 -31.40 7.83
N ARG A 220 24.30 -32.19 8.41
CA ARG A 220 23.74 -33.38 7.76
C ARG A 220 22.90 -33.06 6.55
N PHE A 221 22.26 -31.90 6.53
CA PHE A 221 21.38 -31.46 5.42
C PHE A 221 22.16 -30.78 4.29
N GLN A 222 23.44 -30.44 4.50
CA GLN A 222 24.26 -29.75 3.47
C GLN A 222 24.42 -30.57 2.19
N LYS A 223 24.25 -31.90 2.24
CA LYS A 223 24.30 -32.79 1.10
C LYS A 223 22.93 -33.13 0.51
N GLY A 224 21.83 -32.62 1.07
CA GLY A 224 20.48 -32.86 0.62
C GLY A 224 20.13 -32.18 -0.70
N LEU A 225 19.15 -32.74 -1.41
CA LEU A 225 18.66 -32.21 -2.70
C LEU A 225 17.85 -30.91 -2.53
N SER A 226 17.29 -30.69 -1.36
CA SER A 226 16.44 -29.51 -1.05
C SER A 226 17.24 -28.27 -0.66
N ARG A 227 18.57 -28.33 -0.71
CA ARG A 227 19.43 -27.17 -0.43
C ARG A 227 19.34 -26.11 -1.53
N ILE A 228 18.92 -24.93 -1.15
CA ILE A 228 18.94 -23.74 -1.98
C ILE A 228 20.02 -22.82 -1.42
N SER A 229 21.05 -22.54 -2.20
CA SER A 229 22.15 -21.65 -1.81
C SER A 229 22.11 -20.38 -2.64
N GLY A 230 22.62 -19.28 -2.09
CA GLY A 230 22.64 -18.02 -2.82
C GLY A 230 23.20 -16.86 -2.02
N LEU A 231 22.87 -15.69 -2.51
CA LEU A 231 23.31 -14.41 -1.96
C LEU A 231 22.10 -13.53 -1.66
N HIS A 232 21.99 -13.10 -0.41
CA HIS A 232 21.06 -12.06 0.00
C HIS A 232 21.78 -10.71 0.00
N ILE A 233 21.19 -9.72 -0.68
CA ILE A 233 21.80 -8.40 -0.89
C ILE A 233 20.87 -7.33 -0.34
N TRP A 234 21.41 -6.46 0.49
CA TRP A 234 20.78 -5.25 0.96
C TRP A 234 21.39 -4.05 0.21
N ALA A 235 20.53 -3.28 -0.45
CA ALA A 235 20.93 -2.08 -1.21
C ALA A 235 20.81 -0.84 -0.31
N LYS A 236 21.72 0.13 -0.48
CA LYS A 236 21.65 1.42 0.21
C LYS A 236 20.42 2.23 -0.21
N ASN A 237 20.09 2.20 -1.52
CA ASN A 237 19.00 2.95 -2.09
C ASN A 237 18.03 2.03 -2.86
N SER A 238 16.74 2.15 -2.57
CA SER A 238 15.70 1.37 -3.25
C SER A 238 15.63 1.61 -4.77
N ASN A 239 16.13 2.74 -5.26
CA ASN A 239 16.10 3.07 -6.69
C ASN A 239 17.16 2.32 -7.50
N GLU A 240 18.20 1.80 -6.85
CA GLU A 240 19.31 1.09 -7.49
C GLU A 240 19.08 -0.44 -7.59
N ILE A 241 18.02 -0.95 -6.99
CA ILE A 241 17.73 -2.40 -6.92
C ILE A 241 17.69 -3.03 -8.31
N ASN A 242 17.04 -2.39 -9.28
CA ASN A 242 16.94 -2.92 -10.64
C ASN A 242 18.30 -2.96 -11.36
N LYS A 243 19.15 -1.95 -11.17
CA LYS A 243 20.51 -1.93 -11.74
C LYS A 243 21.38 -3.04 -11.14
N ILE A 244 21.27 -3.23 -9.80
CA ILE A 244 21.98 -4.31 -9.12
C ILE A 244 21.49 -5.67 -9.64
N LYS A 245 20.17 -5.86 -9.79
CA LYS A 245 19.58 -7.07 -10.37
C LYS A 245 20.13 -7.37 -11.75
N ASP A 246 20.14 -6.37 -12.66
CA ASP A 246 20.62 -6.54 -14.03
C ASP A 246 22.13 -6.89 -14.07
N SER A 247 22.92 -6.29 -13.19
CA SER A 247 24.35 -6.61 -13.07
C SER A 247 24.58 -8.05 -12.59
N LEU A 248 23.78 -8.54 -11.65
CA LEU A 248 23.85 -9.92 -11.15
C LEU A 248 23.45 -10.95 -12.25
N ILE A 249 22.40 -10.65 -13.02
CA ILE A 249 21.96 -11.50 -14.13
C ILE A 249 23.05 -11.58 -15.22
N ALA A 250 23.81 -10.49 -15.42
CA ALA A 250 24.89 -10.45 -16.39
C ALA A 250 26.16 -11.17 -15.95
N MET A 251 26.30 -11.49 -14.65
CA MET A 251 27.48 -12.18 -14.12
C MET A 251 27.56 -13.62 -14.61
N LYS A 252 28.74 -13.99 -15.14
CA LYS A 252 29.06 -15.32 -15.62
C LYS A 252 30.32 -15.85 -14.91
N SER A 253 30.31 -17.14 -14.61
CA SER A 253 31.50 -17.88 -14.20
C SER A 253 31.70 -19.02 -15.17
N ASN A 254 32.92 -19.16 -15.75
CA ASN A 254 33.26 -20.21 -16.72
C ASN A 254 32.30 -20.34 -17.93
N ASN A 255 31.85 -19.20 -18.48
CA ASN A 255 30.83 -19.10 -19.55
C ASN A 255 29.38 -19.50 -19.14
N GLU A 256 29.12 -19.91 -17.93
CA GLU A 256 27.78 -20.18 -17.44
C GLU A 256 27.29 -19.02 -16.54
N LYS A 257 25.97 -18.85 -16.44
CA LYS A 257 25.39 -17.88 -15.53
C LYS A 257 25.69 -18.29 -14.09
N LEU A 258 26.29 -17.38 -13.32
CA LEU A 258 26.61 -17.61 -11.91
C LEU A 258 25.36 -17.83 -11.08
N PHE A 259 24.30 -17.07 -11.36
CA PHE A 259 23.02 -17.18 -10.69
C PHE A 259 21.98 -17.75 -11.64
N SER A 260 21.28 -18.78 -11.19
CA SER A 260 20.18 -19.41 -11.93
C SER A 260 18.92 -18.55 -11.91
N ARG A 261 18.69 -17.85 -10.79
CA ARG A 261 17.53 -17.01 -10.55
C ARG A 261 17.93 -15.80 -9.71
N VAL A 262 17.51 -14.62 -10.11
CA VAL A 262 17.71 -13.38 -9.34
C VAL A 262 16.37 -12.70 -9.16
N GLU A 263 15.94 -12.57 -7.92
CA GLU A 263 14.65 -12.01 -7.55
C GLU A 263 14.83 -10.78 -6.66
N THR A 264 14.03 -9.77 -6.93
CA THR A 264 13.87 -8.66 -5.99
C THR A 264 12.86 -9.03 -4.92
N TRP A 265 12.86 -8.29 -3.81
CA TRP A 265 11.84 -8.41 -2.77
C TRP A 265 10.41 -8.22 -3.31
N GLN A 266 10.24 -7.43 -4.39
CA GLN A 266 8.96 -7.25 -5.09
C GLN A 266 8.55 -8.50 -5.85
N ASP A 267 9.49 -9.14 -6.53
CA ASP A 267 9.24 -10.39 -7.26
C ASP A 267 8.84 -11.50 -6.30
N LYS A 268 9.55 -11.61 -5.15
CA LYS A 268 9.29 -12.59 -4.09
C LYS A 268 7.92 -12.40 -3.43
N ASN A 269 7.47 -11.16 -3.27
CA ASN A 269 6.20 -10.80 -2.65
C ASN A 269 5.17 -10.32 -3.68
N SER A 270 5.26 -10.79 -4.94
CA SER A 270 4.40 -10.33 -6.05
C SER A 270 2.91 -10.44 -5.75
N ASP A 271 2.48 -11.52 -5.09
CA ASP A 271 1.08 -11.76 -4.73
C ASP A 271 0.57 -10.71 -3.73
N LEU A 272 1.39 -10.36 -2.73
CA LEU A 272 1.06 -9.29 -1.79
C LEU A 272 0.93 -7.94 -2.50
N PHE A 273 1.89 -7.60 -3.38
CA PHE A 273 1.82 -6.35 -4.14
C PHE A 273 0.65 -6.31 -5.09
N PHE A 274 0.34 -7.43 -5.73
CA PHE A 274 -0.86 -7.55 -6.56
C PHE A 274 -2.13 -7.34 -5.74
N ALA A 275 -2.24 -7.96 -4.56
CA ALA A 275 -3.38 -7.77 -3.66
C ALA A 275 -3.54 -6.30 -3.23
N LEU A 276 -2.46 -5.63 -2.80
CA LEU A 276 -2.45 -4.21 -2.43
C LEU A 276 -2.80 -3.30 -3.62
N PHE A 277 -2.34 -3.63 -4.82
CA PHE A 277 -2.69 -2.90 -6.04
C PHE A 277 -4.17 -3.06 -6.38
N MET A 278 -4.70 -4.28 -6.31
CA MET A 278 -6.11 -4.57 -6.56
C MET A 278 -7.01 -3.89 -5.53
N GLU A 279 -6.64 -3.93 -4.25
CA GLU A 279 -7.36 -3.23 -3.19
C GLU A 279 -7.45 -1.72 -3.47
N LYS A 280 -6.31 -1.08 -3.76
CA LYS A 280 -6.26 0.34 -4.11
C LYS A 280 -7.11 0.66 -5.34
N THR A 281 -7.07 -0.18 -6.36
CA THR A 281 -7.83 -0.02 -7.59
C THR A 281 -9.33 -0.13 -7.33
N MET A 282 -9.76 -1.14 -6.56
CA MET A 282 -11.16 -1.34 -6.18
C MET A 282 -11.71 -0.18 -5.35
N ILE A 283 -10.96 0.26 -4.33
CA ILE A 283 -11.34 1.42 -3.52
C ILE A 283 -11.43 2.67 -4.41
N GLY A 284 -10.45 2.90 -5.29
CA GLY A 284 -10.47 4.00 -6.26
C GLY A 284 -11.69 3.97 -7.18
N LEU A 285 -12.08 2.79 -7.65
CA LEU A 285 -13.26 2.59 -8.49
C LEU A 285 -14.55 2.90 -7.72
N PHE A 286 -14.74 2.35 -6.51
CA PHE A 286 -15.93 2.62 -5.70
C PHE A 286 -16.06 4.09 -5.32
N LEU A 287 -14.96 4.73 -4.91
CA LEU A 287 -14.95 6.15 -4.60
C LEU A 287 -15.15 7.01 -5.84
N GLY A 288 -14.63 6.60 -6.99
CA GLY A 288 -14.89 7.22 -8.28
C GLY A 288 -16.36 7.18 -8.66
N LEU A 289 -17.03 6.02 -8.48
CA LEU A 289 -18.48 5.89 -8.66
C LEU A 289 -19.27 6.79 -7.71
N ALA A 290 -18.90 6.84 -6.42
CA ALA A 290 -19.51 7.75 -5.46
C ALA A 290 -19.36 9.22 -5.90
N GLY A 291 -18.19 9.60 -6.42
CA GLY A 291 -17.93 10.92 -7.00
C GLY A 291 -18.80 11.22 -8.23
N LEU A 292 -19.03 10.23 -9.11
CA LEU A 292 -19.94 10.35 -10.24
C LEU A 292 -21.39 10.56 -9.80
N ILE A 293 -21.86 9.84 -8.78
CA ILE A 293 -23.19 10.02 -8.20
C ILE A 293 -23.33 11.42 -7.60
N ALA A 294 -22.34 11.89 -6.83
CA ALA A 294 -22.32 13.24 -6.28
C ALA A 294 -22.35 14.32 -7.40
N SER A 295 -21.60 14.10 -8.48
CA SER A 295 -21.58 14.98 -9.65
C SER A 295 -22.92 14.99 -10.38
N SER A 296 -23.63 13.84 -10.46
CA SER A 296 -24.96 13.72 -11.03
C SER A 296 -26.02 14.57 -10.29
N SER A 297 -25.83 14.80 -8.99
CA SER A 297 -26.68 15.71 -8.22
C SER A 297 -26.68 17.13 -8.77
N ILE A 298 -25.54 17.60 -9.29
CA ILE A 298 -25.43 18.94 -9.92
C ILE A 298 -26.27 19.00 -11.19
N LEU A 299 -26.26 17.93 -11.99
CA LEU A 299 -27.07 17.81 -13.19
C LEU A 299 -28.55 18.01 -12.85
N THR A 300 -29.03 17.35 -11.79
CA THR A 300 -30.39 17.47 -11.29
C THR A 300 -30.72 18.91 -10.82
N VAL A 301 -29.82 19.52 -10.06
CA VAL A 301 -29.97 20.92 -9.59
C VAL A 301 -30.09 21.89 -10.78
N LEU A 302 -29.18 21.79 -11.75
CA LEU A 302 -29.20 22.65 -12.92
C LEU A 302 -30.43 22.43 -13.78
N ALA A 303 -30.84 21.18 -14.00
CA ALA A 303 -32.06 20.87 -14.76
C ALA A 303 -33.31 21.43 -14.06
N LEU A 304 -33.42 21.27 -12.74
CA LEU A 304 -34.53 21.80 -11.96
C LEU A 304 -34.54 23.34 -11.98
N LEU A 305 -33.38 23.97 -11.81
CA LEU A 305 -33.23 25.42 -11.87
C LEU A 305 -33.68 25.98 -13.24
N MET A 306 -33.26 25.30 -14.33
CA MET A 306 -33.68 25.68 -15.68
C MET A 306 -35.18 25.57 -15.89
N THR A 307 -35.78 24.47 -15.38
CA THR A 307 -37.22 24.26 -15.50
C THR A 307 -38.02 25.31 -14.73
N GLN A 308 -37.59 25.62 -13.52
CA GLN A 308 -38.28 26.61 -12.67
C GLN A 308 -38.05 28.07 -13.15
N LYS A 309 -36.91 28.36 -13.76
CA LYS A 309 -36.49 29.69 -14.20
C LYS A 309 -36.60 29.92 -15.71
N LYS A 310 -37.31 29.02 -16.41
CA LYS A 310 -37.41 29.10 -17.88
C LYS A 310 -37.94 30.44 -18.40
N TYR A 311 -38.90 31.07 -17.68
CA TYR A 311 -39.44 32.39 -18.05
C TYR A 311 -38.39 33.47 -17.83
N ASP A 312 -37.69 33.48 -16.69
CA ASP A 312 -36.63 34.46 -16.42
C ASP A 312 -35.52 34.36 -17.48
N ILE A 313 -35.18 33.13 -17.91
CA ILE A 313 -34.19 32.84 -18.97
C ILE A 313 -34.69 33.38 -20.31
N ALA A 314 -35.98 33.19 -20.62
CA ALA A 314 -36.57 33.72 -21.85
C ALA A 314 -36.50 35.26 -21.89
N ILE A 315 -36.86 35.93 -20.80
CA ILE A 315 -36.76 37.42 -20.69
C ILE A 315 -35.32 37.89 -20.89
N ILE A 316 -34.35 37.23 -20.26
CA ILE A 316 -32.93 37.63 -20.41
C ILE A 316 -32.46 37.41 -21.86
N LYS A 317 -32.93 36.37 -22.55
CA LYS A 317 -32.64 36.16 -23.96
C LYS A 317 -33.27 37.23 -24.87
N THR A 318 -34.50 37.68 -24.58
CA THR A 318 -35.13 38.81 -25.34
C THR A 318 -34.40 40.12 -25.13
N LEU A 319 -33.77 40.33 -23.96
CA LEU A 319 -32.91 41.48 -23.68
C LEU A 319 -31.52 41.39 -24.36
N GLY A 320 -31.30 40.40 -25.25
CA GLY A 320 -30.10 40.31 -26.09
C GLY A 320 -28.99 39.40 -25.58
N LEU A 321 -29.25 38.55 -24.56
CA LEU A 321 -28.24 37.58 -24.12
C LEU A 321 -28.15 36.45 -25.13
N SER A 322 -26.99 36.27 -25.77
CA SER A 322 -26.76 35.22 -26.76
C SER A 322 -26.82 33.82 -26.16
N ASN A 323 -27.19 32.82 -26.98
CA ASN A 323 -27.26 31.44 -26.57
C ASN A 323 -25.96 30.90 -25.95
N LYS A 324 -24.81 31.27 -26.52
CA LYS A 324 -23.50 30.92 -25.98
C LYS A 324 -23.23 31.51 -24.58
N LYS A 325 -23.61 32.80 -24.39
CA LYS A 325 -23.46 33.46 -23.09
C LYS A 325 -24.38 32.83 -22.02
N THR A 326 -25.61 32.50 -22.42
CA THR A 326 -26.55 31.77 -21.52
C THR A 326 -26.00 30.42 -21.08
N LEU A 327 -25.52 29.60 -22.03
CA LEU A 327 -24.88 28.31 -21.72
C LEU A 327 -23.73 28.47 -20.72
N TRP A 328 -22.80 29.40 -21.00
CA TRP A 328 -21.65 29.64 -20.11
C TRP A 328 -22.06 30.17 -18.73
N LEU A 329 -23.14 30.96 -18.65
CA LEU A 329 -23.67 31.48 -17.39
C LEU A 329 -24.08 30.30 -16.47
N PHE A 330 -24.88 29.37 -16.99
CA PHE A 330 -25.36 28.21 -16.22
C PHE A 330 -24.24 27.21 -15.92
N THR A 331 -23.33 26.99 -16.85
CA THR A 331 -22.13 26.14 -16.59
C THR A 331 -21.29 26.73 -15.45
N LYS A 332 -21.04 28.06 -15.46
CA LYS A 332 -20.30 28.71 -14.38
C LYS A 332 -21.02 28.64 -13.03
N MET A 333 -22.36 28.73 -13.02
CA MET A 333 -23.13 28.60 -11.77
C MET A 333 -22.98 27.19 -11.17
N GLY A 334 -23.07 26.13 -11.99
CA GLY A 334 -22.82 24.77 -11.54
C GLY A 334 -21.38 24.57 -11.06
N LEU A 335 -20.42 25.12 -11.82
CA LEU A 335 -19.00 25.06 -11.44
C LEU A 335 -18.72 25.74 -10.10
N TRP A 336 -19.34 26.89 -9.80
CA TRP A 336 -19.18 27.53 -8.50
C TRP A 336 -19.61 26.63 -7.34
N ILE A 337 -20.75 25.92 -7.48
CA ILE A 337 -21.22 24.98 -6.45
C ILE A 337 -20.24 23.81 -6.32
N SER A 338 -19.80 23.23 -7.45
CA SER A 338 -18.89 22.10 -7.46
C SER A 338 -17.51 22.45 -6.93
N LEU A 339 -16.94 23.57 -7.37
CA LEU A 339 -15.61 24.01 -6.93
C LEU A 339 -15.60 24.42 -5.46
N SER A 340 -16.69 25.01 -4.96
CA SER A 340 -16.80 25.27 -3.53
C SER A 340 -16.87 23.98 -2.73
N GLY A 341 -17.65 22.98 -3.18
CA GLY A 341 -17.68 21.66 -2.56
C GLY A 341 -16.33 20.96 -2.61
N LEU A 342 -15.64 21.00 -3.74
CA LEU A 342 -14.28 20.49 -3.89
C LEU A 342 -13.30 21.18 -2.94
N PHE A 343 -13.34 22.50 -2.85
CA PHE A 343 -12.45 23.28 -1.99
C PHE A 343 -12.63 22.91 -0.50
N PHE A 344 -13.86 22.94 0.00
CA PHE A 344 -14.15 22.59 1.38
C PHE A 344 -13.91 21.09 1.66
N GLY A 345 -14.24 20.20 0.71
CA GLY A 345 -13.93 18.77 0.79
C GLY A 345 -12.43 18.50 0.84
N SER A 346 -11.64 19.21 0.03
CA SER A 346 -10.18 19.09 0.07
C SER A 346 -9.60 19.59 1.40
N ILE A 347 -10.06 20.71 1.92
CA ILE A 347 -9.60 21.23 3.22
C ILE A 347 -9.93 20.22 4.34
N LEU A 348 -11.15 19.72 4.37
CA LEU A 348 -11.55 18.73 5.39
C LEU A 348 -10.78 17.42 5.23
N GLY A 349 -10.69 16.88 4.02
CA GLY A 349 -10.00 15.62 3.77
C GLY A 349 -8.50 15.70 4.03
N LEU A 350 -7.83 16.74 3.55
CA LEU A 350 -6.41 17.00 3.83
C LEU A 350 -6.18 17.28 5.32
N GLY A 351 -7.03 18.10 5.94
CA GLY A 351 -6.91 18.42 7.37
C GLY A 351 -7.00 17.19 8.26
N VAL A 352 -8.00 16.33 8.04
CA VAL A 352 -8.12 15.06 8.77
C VAL A 352 -6.94 14.14 8.49
N SER A 353 -6.49 14.04 7.23
CA SER A 353 -5.37 13.19 6.87
C SER A 353 -4.05 13.66 7.48
N TYR A 354 -3.80 14.98 7.53
CA TYR A 354 -2.66 15.55 8.25
C TYR A 354 -2.76 15.31 9.75
N TYR A 355 -3.95 15.46 10.32
CA TYR A 355 -4.15 15.14 11.73
C TYR A 355 -3.81 13.67 12.04
N LEU A 356 -4.29 12.73 11.23
CA LEU A 356 -3.98 11.31 11.36
C LEU A 356 -2.50 10.98 11.13
N GLN A 357 -1.79 11.75 10.30
CA GLN A 357 -0.37 11.57 10.06
C GLN A 357 0.48 11.91 11.30
N PHE A 358 0.11 12.98 12.03
CA PHE A 358 0.84 13.40 13.24
C PHE A 358 0.33 12.72 14.52
N PHE A 359 -0.95 12.42 14.55
CA PHE A 359 -1.64 11.76 15.67
C PHE A 359 -2.36 10.50 15.19
N PRO A 360 -1.61 9.42 14.89
CA PRO A 360 -2.22 8.19 14.42
C PRO A 360 -3.15 7.62 15.48
N LEU A 361 -4.40 7.35 15.08
CA LEU A 361 -5.41 6.80 15.97
C LEU A 361 -5.11 5.34 16.26
N LYS A 362 -4.95 4.98 17.53
CA LYS A 362 -4.89 3.61 18.01
C LYS A 362 -6.31 3.05 18.07
N VAL A 363 -6.76 2.44 16.99
CA VAL A 363 -8.12 1.89 16.88
C VAL A 363 -8.13 0.37 16.98
N LEU A 364 -7.02 -0.26 16.57
CA LEU A 364 -6.90 -1.70 16.60
C LEU A 364 -6.37 -2.16 17.94
N PRO A 365 -6.90 -3.30 18.48
CA PRO A 365 -6.36 -3.91 19.69
C PRO A 365 -4.87 -4.26 19.53
N ASP A 366 -4.14 -4.29 20.65
CA ASP A 366 -2.68 -4.48 20.67
C ASP A 366 -2.19 -5.83 20.11
N TYR A 367 -3.10 -6.78 19.87
CA TYR A 367 -2.75 -8.04 19.17
C TYR A 367 -2.71 -7.91 17.64
N TYR A 368 -3.15 -6.79 17.07
CA TYR A 368 -2.87 -6.44 15.69
C TYR A 368 -1.52 -5.73 15.60
N TYR A 369 -0.67 -6.18 14.70
CA TYR A 369 0.71 -5.67 14.53
C TYR A 369 0.81 -4.17 14.22
N ASP A 370 -0.25 -3.55 13.74
CA ASP A 370 -0.40 -2.11 13.56
C ASP A 370 -1.58 -1.63 14.40
N SER A 371 -1.32 -1.24 15.64
CA SER A 371 -2.37 -0.68 16.53
C SER A 371 -2.85 0.70 16.07
N SER A 372 -2.12 1.35 15.18
CA SER A 372 -2.41 2.71 14.71
C SER A 372 -2.70 2.77 13.21
N ILE A 373 -3.67 3.60 12.82
CA ILE A 373 -3.99 3.87 11.42
C ILE A 373 -3.03 4.96 10.90
N PRO A 374 -2.01 4.61 10.07
CA PRO A 374 -1.11 5.59 9.52
C PRO A 374 -1.76 6.28 8.33
N ALA A 375 -1.62 7.59 8.21
CA ALA A 375 -1.93 8.32 7.00
C ALA A 375 -0.66 8.95 6.42
N LEU A 376 -0.53 8.94 5.10
CA LEU A 376 0.58 9.59 4.41
C LEU A 376 0.03 10.52 3.33
N VAL A 377 0.14 11.82 3.59
CA VAL A 377 -0.30 12.84 2.63
C VAL A 377 0.76 12.99 1.54
N ASN A 378 0.34 12.77 0.29
CA ASN A 378 1.14 13.03 -0.90
C ASN A 378 0.44 14.09 -1.76
N LEU A 379 1.07 15.26 -1.88
CA LEU A 379 0.52 16.40 -2.60
C LEU A 379 0.39 16.17 -4.12
N GLU A 380 1.22 15.32 -4.70
CA GLU A 380 1.12 14.97 -6.13
C GLU A 380 -0.18 14.23 -6.41
N PHE A 381 -0.49 13.22 -5.59
CA PHE A 381 -1.78 12.50 -5.70
C PHE A 381 -2.96 13.42 -5.40
N ALA A 382 -2.84 14.34 -4.44
CA ALA A 382 -3.88 15.33 -4.17
C ALA A 382 -4.16 16.19 -5.41
N GLY A 383 -3.10 16.64 -6.10
CA GLY A 383 -3.23 17.41 -7.34
C GLY A 383 -3.96 16.65 -8.45
N VAL A 384 -3.63 15.38 -8.65
CA VAL A 384 -4.30 14.52 -9.65
C VAL A 384 -5.79 14.35 -9.33
N VAL A 385 -6.13 14.16 -8.05
CA VAL A 385 -7.54 14.03 -7.61
C VAL A 385 -8.30 15.32 -7.83
N ILE A 386 -7.76 16.46 -7.42
CA ILE A 386 -8.38 17.78 -7.61
C ILE A 386 -8.62 18.05 -9.10
N PHE A 387 -7.63 17.76 -9.94
CA PHE A 387 -7.75 17.92 -11.38
C PHE A 387 -8.85 17.02 -11.95
N SER A 388 -8.87 15.74 -11.62
CA SER A 388 -9.85 14.77 -12.10
C SER A 388 -11.28 15.15 -11.70
N VAL A 389 -11.49 15.53 -10.43
CA VAL A 389 -12.80 15.98 -9.93
C VAL A 389 -13.22 17.28 -10.59
N THR A 390 -12.30 18.21 -10.86
CA THR A 390 -12.60 19.46 -11.58
C THR A 390 -13.07 19.18 -13.01
N VAL A 391 -12.41 18.25 -13.72
CA VAL A 391 -12.82 17.84 -15.07
C VAL A 391 -14.21 17.20 -15.05
N LEU A 392 -14.47 16.28 -14.12
CA LEU A 392 -15.79 15.65 -13.97
C LEU A 392 -16.88 16.67 -13.64
N ALA A 393 -16.61 17.61 -12.75
CA ALA A 393 -17.51 18.70 -12.40
C ALA A 393 -17.83 19.59 -13.62
N PHE A 394 -16.81 19.90 -14.43
CA PHE A 394 -17.02 20.66 -15.66
C PHE A 394 -17.93 19.94 -16.64
N LEU A 395 -17.69 18.65 -16.89
CA LEU A 395 -18.53 17.83 -17.77
C LEU A 395 -19.97 17.72 -17.24
N GLY A 396 -20.11 17.47 -15.92
CA GLY A 396 -21.41 17.41 -15.24
C GLY A 396 -22.22 18.70 -15.28
N CYS A 397 -21.55 19.85 -15.33
CA CYS A 397 -22.19 21.15 -15.47
C CYS A 397 -22.49 21.54 -16.93
N TYR A 398 -21.56 21.23 -17.84
CA TYR A 398 -21.67 21.63 -19.25
C TYR A 398 -22.81 20.91 -19.99
N TYR A 399 -22.94 19.61 -19.74
CA TYR A 399 -23.95 18.80 -20.43
C TYR A 399 -25.40 19.27 -20.19
N PRO A 400 -25.87 19.46 -18.94
CA PRO A 400 -27.22 19.98 -18.71
C PRO A 400 -27.38 21.44 -19.15
N ALA A 401 -26.33 22.25 -19.06
CA ALA A 401 -26.40 23.64 -19.52
C ALA A 401 -26.73 23.76 -21.02
N LYS A 402 -26.40 22.74 -21.84
CA LYS A 402 -26.85 22.70 -23.26
C LYS A 402 -28.38 22.72 -23.40
N ALA A 403 -29.15 22.28 -22.43
CA ALA A 403 -30.61 22.34 -22.48
C ALA A 403 -31.13 23.76 -22.56
N THR A 404 -30.36 24.78 -22.08
CA THR A 404 -30.73 26.20 -22.22
C THR A 404 -30.79 26.68 -23.68
N LEU A 405 -30.07 26.00 -24.58
CA LEU A 405 -30.05 26.34 -26.00
C LEU A 405 -31.43 26.04 -26.65
N ARG A 406 -32.17 25.07 -26.13
CA ARG A 406 -33.50 24.69 -26.66
C ARG A 406 -34.64 25.59 -26.19
N ILE A 407 -34.40 26.53 -25.27
CA ILE A 407 -35.38 27.47 -24.76
C ILE A 407 -35.61 28.53 -25.84
N GLN A 408 -36.80 28.53 -26.44
CA GLN A 408 -37.24 29.50 -27.42
C GLN A 408 -38.11 30.60 -26.74
N PRO A 409 -37.65 31.84 -26.66
CA PRO A 409 -38.38 32.91 -25.99
C PRO A 409 -39.76 33.16 -26.55
N ALA A 410 -39.89 33.12 -27.90
CA ALA A 410 -41.13 33.37 -28.61
C ALA A 410 -42.28 32.45 -28.21
N ILE A 411 -41.98 31.17 -27.89
CA ILE A 411 -43.00 30.19 -27.51
C ILE A 411 -43.42 30.38 -26.04
N LEU A 412 -42.48 30.73 -25.19
CA LEU A 412 -42.69 30.84 -23.73
C LEU A 412 -43.36 32.17 -23.31
N LEU A 413 -43.15 33.25 -24.07
CA LEU A 413 -43.68 34.56 -23.75
C LEU A 413 -45.00 34.86 -24.49
N LYS A 414 -45.47 33.97 -25.37
CA LYS A 414 -46.73 34.12 -26.11
C LYS A 414 -47.96 33.71 -25.28
N ARG A 415 -47.74 33.36 -23.98
CA ARG A 415 -48.79 33.12 -22.98
C ARG A 415 -48.78 34.32 -22.01
#